data_37681d3ff46d94362f4a1c326d1f8e56
#
_entry.id   37681d3ff46d94362f4a1c326d1f8e56
#
_cell.length_a   1.000
_cell.length_b   1.000
_cell.length_c   1.000
_cell.angle_alpha   90.00
_cell.angle_beta   90.00
_cell.angle_gamma   90.00
#
_symmetry.space_group_name_H-M   'P 1'
#
loop_
_entity.id
_entity.type
_entity.pdbx_description
1 polymer ?
#
loop_
_entity_poly.entity_id
_entity_poly.type
_entity_poly.pdbx_seq_one_letter_code
_entity_poly.pdbx_strand_id
1 'polypeptide(L)'
;VTAFNYSTNLAASDIKINSQNALAANLTTDLTSGNNTATALVAAINANANSHGATATGFNKLTSAAKSTLTMSNTFTVNGNSISVQTSLSDLVTEINQEASGVTATLNSDNTVTLHNTTGNDIVIAGNAPTDAGFTAGTYLGHIKLANVDGTFVKIEAMTKANGYTANSGNIDDLARFGFNEVDSSTIIRSDLVSSNTLTTSHDIKINDISLGTSSSSSAAAKAIAINTISSSTNVTASGDNLVTFSINYSEASTVGSNISINGNAINFSSVTNDSGAITAINNASIGDIIASTNSSGELQLASASGADITIAQSGTLGVFNEGYVDATGASITLASSHIFKGQILLT
;
A
#
# COMPACT_ATOMS: atom_id res chain seq x y z
N VAL A 1 -1.29 -6.08 -5.73
CA VAL A 1 -1.46 -4.68 -6.14
C VAL A 1 -2.92 -4.51 -6.49
N THR A 2 -3.69 -3.83 -5.66
CA THR A 2 -5.08 -3.46 -5.96
C THR A 2 -5.07 -2.61 -7.21
N ALA A 3 -5.98 -2.91 -8.15
CA ALA A 3 -6.18 -2.08 -9.33
C ALA A 3 -6.44 -0.64 -8.86
N PHE A 4 -5.61 0.29 -9.31
CA PHE A 4 -5.73 1.69 -9.00
C PHE A 4 -7.08 2.22 -9.49
N ASN A 5 -7.91 2.73 -8.59
CA ASN A 5 -9.17 3.36 -8.98
C ASN A 5 -8.94 4.88 -9.03
N TYR A 6 -8.59 5.38 -10.17
CA TYR A 6 -8.22 6.78 -10.41
C TYR A 6 -9.37 7.64 -10.93
N SER A 7 -10.59 7.38 -10.48
CA SER A 7 -11.75 8.16 -10.91
C SER A 7 -11.79 9.61 -10.41
N THR A 8 -10.77 10.06 -9.66
CA THR A 8 -10.72 11.40 -9.06
C THR A 8 -9.44 12.13 -9.41
N ASN A 9 -9.53 13.45 -9.56
CA ASN A 9 -8.39 14.33 -9.79
C ASN A 9 -7.33 14.20 -8.70
N LEU A 10 -6.05 14.27 -9.07
CA LEU A 10 -4.94 14.39 -8.12
C LEU A 10 -4.62 15.87 -7.93
N ALA A 11 -4.70 16.37 -6.70
CA ALA A 11 -4.33 17.74 -6.42
C ALA A 11 -2.79 17.88 -6.37
N ALA A 12 -2.29 19.05 -6.76
CA ALA A 12 -0.87 19.32 -6.82
C ALA A 12 -0.16 19.10 -5.48
N SER A 13 -0.88 19.32 -4.39
CA SER A 13 -0.39 19.23 -3.02
C SER A 13 -0.69 17.92 -2.30
N ASP A 14 -1.32 16.93 -2.95
CA ASP A 14 -1.71 15.67 -2.31
C ASP A 14 -0.50 14.92 -1.74
N ILE A 15 0.62 14.92 -2.45
CA ILE A 15 1.87 14.35 -1.97
C ILE A 15 3.05 15.29 -2.17
N LYS A 16 4.10 15.07 -1.39
CA LYS A 16 5.37 15.79 -1.50
C LYS A 16 6.48 14.84 -1.93
N ILE A 17 7.33 15.33 -2.80
CA ILE A 17 8.62 14.74 -3.16
C ILE A 17 9.69 15.70 -2.64
N ASN A 18 10.62 15.19 -1.82
CA ASN A 18 11.67 15.99 -1.17
C ASN A 18 11.12 17.26 -0.48
N SER A 19 9.99 17.11 0.22
CA SER A 19 9.30 18.19 0.97
C SER A 19 8.67 19.29 0.09
N GLN A 20 8.65 19.14 -1.23
CA GLN A 20 7.99 20.03 -2.18
C GLN A 20 6.78 19.31 -2.83
N ASN A 21 5.80 20.06 -3.31
CA ASN A 21 4.66 19.46 -4.02
C ASN A 21 5.12 18.58 -5.17
N ALA A 22 4.55 17.39 -5.31
CA ALA A 22 4.90 16.48 -6.39
C ALA A 22 4.51 16.99 -7.78
N LEU A 23 3.41 17.73 -7.87
CA LEU A 23 2.90 18.27 -9.12
C LEU A 23 2.92 19.80 -9.12
N ALA A 24 3.10 20.41 -10.30
CA ALA A 24 3.00 21.86 -10.47
C ALA A 24 1.56 22.37 -10.51
N ALA A 25 0.61 21.52 -10.90
CA ALA A 25 -0.82 21.82 -10.97
C ALA A 25 -1.62 20.53 -10.77
N ASN A 26 -2.92 20.68 -10.50
CA ASN A 26 -3.81 19.53 -10.36
C ASN A 26 -3.84 18.72 -11.66
N LEU A 27 -3.71 17.40 -11.53
CA LEU A 27 -3.84 16.48 -12.66
C LEU A 27 -5.31 16.07 -12.79
N THR A 28 -5.94 16.54 -13.86
CA THR A 28 -7.37 16.33 -14.15
C THR A 28 -7.59 15.32 -15.29
N THR A 29 -6.51 14.67 -15.74
CA THR A 29 -6.56 13.66 -16.80
C THR A 29 -7.28 12.42 -16.28
N ASP A 30 -8.05 11.77 -17.12
CA ASP A 30 -8.63 10.47 -16.83
C ASP A 30 -7.51 9.44 -16.61
N LEU A 31 -7.37 9.00 -15.37
CA LEU A 31 -6.35 8.05 -14.93
C LEU A 31 -6.92 6.64 -14.75
N THR A 32 -8.02 6.32 -15.44
CA THR A 32 -8.59 4.97 -15.40
C THR A 32 -7.69 3.96 -16.11
N SER A 33 -7.86 2.69 -15.77
CA SER A 33 -7.15 1.59 -16.39
C SER A 33 -7.30 1.62 -17.93
N GLY A 34 -6.18 1.47 -18.63
CA GLY A 34 -6.12 1.55 -20.10
C GLY A 34 -5.74 2.93 -20.65
N ASN A 35 -5.55 3.94 -19.80
CA ASN A 35 -5.17 5.31 -20.21
C ASN A 35 -3.70 5.66 -19.94
N ASN A 36 -2.83 4.66 -19.85
CA ASN A 36 -1.39 4.88 -19.61
C ASN A 36 -1.12 5.79 -18.41
N THR A 37 -1.74 5.49 -17.28
CA THR A 37 -1.73 6.27 -16.05
C THR A 37 -0.32 6.62 -15.59
N ALA A 38 0.61 5.66 -15.60
CA ALA A 38 2.00 5.90 -15.18
C ALA A 38 2.68 6.94 -16.10
N THR A 39 2.44 6.91 -17.41
CA THR A 39 2.99 7.88 -18.35
C THR A 39 2.47 9.30 -18.09
N ALA A 40 1.18 9.44 -17.80
CA ALA A 40 0.57 10.74 -17.46
C ALA A 40 1.15 11.28 -16.14
N LEU A 41 1.29 10.44 -15.12
CA LEU A 41 1.89 10.82 -13.85
C LEU A 41 3.38 11.19 -13.99
N VAL A 42 4.15 10.43 -14.76
CA VAL A 42 5.55 10.75 -15.08
C VAL A 42 5.67 12.14 -15.67
N ALA A 43 4.83 12.48 -16.65
CA ALA A 43 4.82 13.80 -17.26
C ALA A 43 4.49 14.91 -16.27
N ALA A 44 3.47 14.68 -15.41
CA ALA A 44 3.02 15.64 -14.41
C ALA A 44 4.07 15.86 -13.29
N ILE A 45 4.72 14.81 -12.81
CA ILE A 45 5.80 14.89 -11.81
C ILE A 45 7.01 15.63 -12.43
N ASN A 46 7.43 15.27 -13.63
CA ASN A 46 8.57 15.90 -14.29
C ASN A 46 8.33 17.38 -14.62
N ALA A 47 7.09 17.81 -14.80
CA ALA A 47 6.75 19.22 -14.97
C ALA A 47 7.11 20.07 -13.73
N ASN A 48 7.24 19.45 -12.55
CA ASN A 48 7.64 20.10 -11.29
C ASN A 48 9.04 19.70 -10.81
N ALA A 49 9.82 18.99 -11.62
CA ALA A 49 11.15 18.47 -11.24
C ALA A 49 12.12 19.55 -10.74
N ASN A 50 12.02 20.78 -11.26
CA ASN A 50 12.84 21.91 -10.82
C ASN A 50 12.57 22.31 -9.36
N SER A 51 11.37 22.04 -8.84
CA SER A 51 11.00 22.35 -7.44
C SER A 51 11.48 21.28 -6.47
N HIS A 52 11.25 20.01 -6.80
CA HIS A 52 11.55 18.91 -5.88
C HIS A 52 12.85 18.15 -6.18
N GLY A 53 13.54 18.45 -7.27
CA GLY A 53 14.86 17.89 -7.58
C GLY A 53 14.88 16.43 -8.05
N ALA A 54 13.73 15.77 -8.11
CA ALA A 54 13.62 14.38 -8.55
C ALA A 54 13.12 14.30 -10.01
N THR A 55 13.53 13.25 -10.71
CA THR A 55 13.00 12.89 -12.04
C THR A 55 12.20 11.60 -11.94
N ALA A 56 11.10 11.53 -12.68
CA ALA A 56 10.27 10.34 -12.82
C ALA A 56 10.55 9.66 -14.16
N THR A 57 10.61 8.34 -14.16
CA THR A 57 10.65 7.49 -15.36
C THR A 57 9.61 6.42 -15.27
N GLY A 58 8.91 6.14 -16.36
CA GLY A 58 7.92 5.06 -16.43
C GLY A 58 8.57 3.75 -16.88
N PHE A 59 8.02 2.64 -16.41
CA PHE A 59 8.34 1.32 -16.92
C PHE A 59 7.13 0.38 -16.71
N ASN A 60 7.07 -0.69 -17.50
CA ASN A 60 6.13 -1.77 -17.27
C ASN A 60 6.82 -3.10 -17.56
N LYS A 61 6.47 -4.12 -16.78
CA LYS A 61 7.02 -5.47 -16.91
C LYS A 61 5.96 -6.50 -16.55
N LEU A 62 5.67 -7.40 -17.47
CA LEU A 62 4.79 -8.54 -17.30
C LEU A 62 5.54 -9.82 -17.66
N THR A 63 5.58 -10.79 -16.73
CA THR A 63 6.20 -12.09 -17.00
C THR A 63 5.13 -13.17 -17.05
N SER A 64 5.18 -14.02 -18.07
CA SER A 64 4.26 -15.15 -18.25
C SER A 64 4.52 -16.26 -17.21
N ALA A 65 3.57 -17.17 -17.06
CA ALA A 65 3.86 -18.47 -16.46
C ALA A 65 4.87 -19.23 -17.33
N ALA A 66 5.73 -20.06 -16.71
CA ALA A 66 6.68 -20.91 -17.41
C ALA A 66 5.96 -21.99 -18.26
N LYS A 67 6.45 -22.19 -19.47
CA LYS A 67 5.93 -23.20 -20.40
C LYS A 67 7.05 -24.11 -20.90
N SER A 68 7.09 -25.36 -20.45
CA SER A 68 8.04 -26.35 -20.96
C SER A 68 7.78 -26.71 -22.44
N THR A 69 6.54 -26.60 -22.89
CA THR A 69 6.10 -26.76 -24.26
C THR A 69 5.04 -25.74 -24.58
N LEU A 70 5.17 -25.03 -25.70
CA LEU A 70 4.15 -24.11 -26.19
C LEU A 70 3.14 -24.89 -27.01
N THR A 71 1.85 -24.76 -26.65
CA THR A 71 0.72 -25.39 -27.34
C THR A 71 -0.38 -24.37 -27.55
N MET A 72 -0.14 -23.41 -28.44
CA MET A 72 -1.17 -22.41 -28.78
C MET A 72 -2.22 -22.99 -29.73
N SER A 73 -3.48 -22.86 -29.37
CA SER A 73 -4.63 -23.29 -30.18
C SER A 73 -5.31 -22.11 -30.88
N ASN A 74 -5.15 -20.91 -30.39
CA ASN A 74 -5.78 -19.70 -30.90
C ASN A 74 -4.82 -18.49 -30.81
N THR A 75 -5.16 -17.45 -31.56
CA THR A 75 -4.50 -16.15 -31.47
C THR A 75 -4.92 -15.41 -30.22
N PHE A 76 -4.07 -14.56 -29.70
CA PHE A 76 -4.37 -13.58 -28.67
C PHE A 76 -3.85 -12.19 -29.09
N THR A 77 -4.09 -11.15 -28.30
CA THR A 77 -3.61 -9.83 -28.61
C THR A 77 -2.72 -9.26 -27.51
N VAL A 78 -1.70 -8.52 -27.91
CA VAL A 78 -0.85 -7.68 -27.05
C VAL A 78 -1.01 -6.24 -27.51
N ASN A 79 -1.50 -5.35 -26.64
CA ASN A 79 -1.80 -3.96 -26.96
C ASN A 79 -2.67 -3.80 -28.22
N GLY A 80 -3.65 -4.69 -28.40
CA GLY A 80 -4.53 -4.70 -29.57
C GLY A 80 -3.95 -5.33 -30.85
N ASN A 81 -2.67 -5.64 -30.88
CA ASN A 81 -2.02 -6.30 -32.02
C ASN A 81 -2.16 -7.81 -31.92
N SER A 82 -2.58 -8.46 -32.98
CA SER A 82 -2.83 -9.91 -33.01
C SER A 82 -1.52 -10.69 -33.06
N ILE A 83 -1.36 -11.64 -32.15
CA ILE A 83 -0.24 -12.58 -32.10
C ILE A 83 -0.71 -13.91 -32.66
N SER A 84 -0.09 -14.35 -33.73
CA SER A 84 -0.42 -15.59 -34.44
C SER A 84 -0.05 -16.82 -33.62
N VAL A 85 -0.67 -17.96 -33.92
CA VAL A 85 -0.34 -19.24 -33.29
C VAL A 85 1.11 -19.61 -33.56
N GLN A 86 1.86 -19.85 -32.50
CA GLN A 86 3.27 -20.24 -32.54
C GLN A 86 3.48 -21.62 -31.92
N THR A 87 4.54 -22.30 -32.31
CA THR A 87 4.86 -23.68 -31.84
C THR A 87 6.06 -23.71 -30.90
N SER A 88 6.79 -22.61 -30.76
CA SER A 88 7.90 -22.46 -29.82
C SER A 88 7.87 -21.09 -29.11
N LEU A 89 8.47 -21.04 -27.91
CA LEU A 89 8.60 -19.78 -27.18
C LEU A 89 9.51 -18.78 -27.92
N SER A 90 10.52 -19.25 -28.65
CA SER A 90 11.39 -18.39 -29.44
C SER A 90 10.64 -17.70 -30.57
N ASP A 91 9.79 -18.46 -31.27
CA ASP A 91 8.96 -17.89 -32.35
C ASP A 91 7.91 -16.95 -31.79
N LEU A 92 7.32 -17.29 -30.62
CA LEU A 92 6.39 -16.40 -29.92
C LEU A 92 7.02 -15.05 -29.57
N VAL A 93 8.24 -15.07 -29.03
CA VAL A 93 8.98 -13.83 -28.71
C VAL A 93 9.28 -13.04 -29.97
N THR A 94 9.66 -13.72 -31.06
CA THR A 94 9.90 -13.07 -32.35
C THR A 94 8.64 -12.42 -32.89
N GLU A 95 7.54 -13.13 -32.89
CA GLU A 95 6.22 -12.65 -33.36
C GLU A 95 5.76 -11.43 -32.53
N ILE A 96 5.85 -11.52 -31.19
CA ILE A 96 5.46 -10.38 -30.33
C ILE A 96 6.33 -9.16 -30.64
N ASN A 97 7.63 -9.32 -30.82
CA ASN A 97 8.54 -8.22 -31.14
C ASN A 97 8.29 -7.60 -32.52
N GLN A 98 7.74 -8.36 -33.45
CA GLN A 98 7.40 -7.89 -34.79
C GLN A 98 6.03 -7.19 -34.82
N GLU A 99 5.05 -7.76 -34.15
CA GLU A 99 3.64 -7.35 -34.30
C GLU A 99 3.16 -6.41 -33.17
N ALA A 100 3.64 -6.60 -31.93
CA ALA A 100 3.13 -5.84 -30.79
C ALA A 100 3.86 -4.52 -30.60
N SER A 101 3.19 -3.42 -30.90
CA SER A 101 3.74 -2.09 -30.64
C SER A 101 3.80 -1.76 -29.14
N GLY A 102 4.83 -1.01 -28.74
CA GLY A 102 4.96 -0.48 -27.39
C GLY A 102 5.42 -1.46 -26.31
N VAL A 103 5.81 -2.68 -26.70
CA VAL A 103 6.43 -3.66 -25.82
C VAL A 103 7.60 -4.34 -26.49
N THR A 104 8.54 -4.84 -25.67
CA THR A 104 9.60 -5.75 -26.09
C THR A 104 9.46 -7.06 -25.35
N ALA A 105 9.48 -8.19 -26.07
CA ALA A 105 9.43 -9.53 -25.49
C ALA A 105 10.83 -10.11 -25.35
N THR A 106 11.07 -10.84 -24.28
CA THR A 106 12.32 -11.57 -24.00
C THR A 106 12.02 -12.96 -23.46
N LEU A 107 12.67 -14.00 -24.00
CA LEU A 107 12.61 -15.35 -23.45
C LEU A 107 13.62 -15.48 -22.32
N ASN A 108 13.16 -15.90 -21.16
CA ASN A 108 13.99 -16.16 -19.99
C ASN A 108 14.46 -17.62 -19.93
N SER A 109 15.54 -17.88 -19.19
CA SER A 109 16.13 -19.20 -19.06
C SER A 109 15.23 -20.23 -18.34
N ASP A 110 14.22 -19.77 -17.63
CA ASP A 110 13.20 -20.59 -16.94
C ASP A 110 11.97 -20.88 -17.80
N ASN A 111 12.05 -20.63 -19.12
CA ASN A 111 10.94 -20.77 -20.07
C ASN A 111 9.73 -19.87 -19.79
N THR A 112 9.94 -18.73 -19.16
CA THR A 112 8.97 -17.64 -19.11
C THR A 112 9.26 -16.62 -20.21
N VAL A 113 8.23 -15.88 -20.64
CA VAL A 113 8.35 -14.75 -21.56
C VAL A 113 8.06 -13.45 -20.80
N THR A 114 9.01 -12.52 -20.81
CA THR A 114 8.82 -11.20 -20.20
C THR A 114 8.48 -10.19 -21.31
N LEU A 115 7.36 -9.49 -21.14
CA LEU A 115 7.00 -8.29 -21.89
C LEU A 115 7.41 -7.07 -21.07
N HIS A 116 8.07 -6.09 -21.69
CA HIS A 116 8.46 -4.86 -20.99
C HIS A 116 8.42 -3.63 -21.90
N ASN A 117 8.27 -2.46 -21.29
CA ASN A 117 8.50 -1.16 -21.90
C ASN A 117 9.17 -0.19 -20.92
N THR A 118 9.73 0.88 -21.45
CA THR A 118 10.43 1.92 -20.68
C THR A 118 9.64 3.23 -20.61
N THR A 119 8.40 3.22 -21.06
CA THR A 119 7.51 4.40 -21.04
C THR A 119 6.53 4.40 -19.88
N GLY A 120 6.26 3.21 -19.29
CA GLY A 120 5.20 3.04 -18.30
C GLY A 120 3.80 2.91 -18.93
N ASN A 121 3.71 2.72 -20.24
CA ASN A 121 2.44 2.42 -20.88
C ASN A 121 1.88 1.08 -20.38
N ASP A 122 0.57 0.99 -20.32
CA ASP A 122 -0.11 -0.25 -19.95
C ASP A 122 0.23 -1.36 -20.94
N ILE A 123 0.27 -2.60 -20.46
CA ILE A 123 0.34 -3.81 -21.29
C ILE A 123 -1.02 -4.48 -21.22
N VAL A 124 -1.71 -4.55 -22.35
CA VAL A 124 -3.04 -5.14 -22.46
C VAL A 124 -2.96 -6.50 -23.13
N ILE A 125 -3.33 -7.55 -22.43
CA ILE A 125 -3.44 -8.92 -22.97
C ILE A 125 -4.92 -9.25 -23.12
N ALA A 126 -5.32 -9.64 -24.33
CA ALA A 126 -6.71 -10.01 -24.61
C ALA A 126 -6.80 -11.14 -25.64
N GLY A 127 -8.00 -11.62 -25.94
CA GLY A 127 -8.24 -12.67 -26.92
C GLY A 127 -8.60 -14.02 -26.30
N ASN A 128 -8.66 -15.08 -27.12
CA ASN A 128 -9.30 -16.33 -26.75
C ASN A 128 -8.42 -17.32 -25.99
N ALA A 129 -7.10 -17.23 -26.09
CA ALA A 129 -6.22 -18.21 -25.43
C ALA A 129 -4.83 -17.66 -25.05
N PRO A 130 -4.74 -16.51 -24.38
CA PRO A 130 -3.42 -16.02 -23.91
C PRO A 130 -2.76 -16.98 -22.92
N THR A 131 -3.54 -17.79 -22.20
CA THR A 131 -3.08 -18.82 -21.26
C THR A 131 -2.27 -19.92 -21.93
N ASP A 132 -2.49 -20.21 -23.21
CA ASP A 132 -1.67 -21.13 -23.98
C ASP A 132 -0.22 -20.65 -24.05
N ALA A 133 -0.03 -19.33 -24.17
CA ALA A 133 1.26 -18.66 -24.14
C ALA A 133 1.77 -18.31 -22.71
N GLY A 134 1.01 -18.71 -21.68
CA GLY A 134 1.36 -18.47 -20.28
C GLY A 134 0.95 -17.09 -19.75
N PHE A 135 0.23 -16.29 -20.52
CA PHE A 135 -0.31 -15.00 -20.09
C PHE A 135 -1.73 -15.11 -19.59
N THR A 136 -2.14 -14.22 -18.71
CA THR A 136 -3.56 -14.05 -18.32
C THR A 136 -4.10 -12.80 -19.02
N ALA A 137 -5.35 -12.86 -19.50
CA ALA A 137 -5.99 -11.69 -20.07
C ALA A 137 -6.21 -10.62 -19.00
N GLY A 138 -5.94 -9.37 -19.35
CA GLY A 138 -6.05 -8.23 -18.44
C GLY A 138 -5.28 -7.02 -18.90
N THR A 139 -5.47 -5.90 -18.19
CA THR A 139 -4.67 -4.68 -18.32
C THR A 139 -3.67 -4.63 -17.18
N TYR A 140 -2.39 -4.57 -17.51
CA TYR A 140 -1.29 -4.49 -16.57
C TYR A 140 -0.74 -3.08 -16.60
N LEU A 141 -0.94 -2.37 -15.50
CA LEU A 141 -0.59 -0.96 -15.39
C LEU A 141 0.92 -0.77 -15.30
N GLY A 142 1.40 0.35 -15.82
CA GLY A 142 2.79 0.75 -15.69
C GLY A 142 3.16 1.20 -14.28
N HIS A 143 4.45 1.32 -14.04
CA HIS A 143 5.05 1.74 -12.79
C HIS A 143 5.90 2.98 -12.99
N ILE A 144 6.15 3.70 -11.89
CA ILE A 144 6.99 4.90 -11.86
C ILE A 144 8.20 4.65 -10.98
N LYS A 145 9.36 5.03 -11.48
CA LYS A 145 10.61 5.11 -10.72
C LYS A 145 10.97 6.58 -10.53
N LEU A 146 11.28 6.98 -9.31
CA LEU A 146 11.83 8.30 -8.99
C LEU A 146 13.32 8.20 -8.71
N ALA A 147 14.06 9.22 -9.11
CA ALA A 147 15.48 9.36 -8.80
C ALA A 147 15.82 10.84 -8.62
N ASN A 148 16.57 11.19 -7.57
CA ASN A 148 17.14 12.52 -7.44
C ASN A 148 18.31 12.69 -8.41
N VAL A 149 18.45 13.89 -8.96
CA VAL A 149 19.51 14.23 -9.92
C VAL A 149 20.90 14.09 -9.29
N ASP A 150 21.02 14.32 -7.99
CA ASP A 150 22.27 14.23 -7.23
C ASP A 150 22.58 12.81 -6.71
N GLY A 151 21.73 11.83 -7.04
CA GLY A 151 21.92 10.45 -6.63
C GLY A 151 21.55 10.16 -5.16
N THR A 152 21.07 11.15 -4.42
CA THR A 152 20.50 10.93 -3.08
C THR A 152 19.17 10.19 -3.18
N PHE A 153 18.70 9.60 -2.08
CA PHE A 153 17.40 8.93 -2.14
C PHE A 153 16.25 9.96 -2.16
N VAL A 154 15.12 9.55 -2.73
CA VAL A 154 13.94 10.40 -2.88
C VAL A 154 13.05 10.24 -1.65
N LYS A 155 12.79 11.35 -0.95
CA LYS A 155 11.81 11.41 0.13
C LYS A 155 10.41 11.55 -0.46
N ILE A 156 9.46 10.74 0.00
CA ILE A 156 8.06 10.77 -0.45
C ILE A 156 7.18 10.86 0.79
N GLU A 157 6.33 11.88 0.86
CA GLU A 157 5.47 12.15 1.99
C GLU A 157 4.06 12.51 1.55
N ALA A 158 3.06 12.11 2.31
CA ALA A 158 1.75 12.73 2.23
C ALA A 158 1.82 14.21 2.68
N MET A 159 0.88 15.03 2.24
CA MET A 159 0.93 16.49 2.39
C MET A 159 1.06 16.98 3.84
N THR A 160 0.37 16.34 4.78
CA THR A 160 0.35 16.78 6.18
C THR A 160 0.40 15.58 7.13
N LYS A 161 1.45 15.53 7.92
CA LYS A 161 1.53 14.73 9.13
C LYS A 161 1.44 15.64 10.34
N ALA A 162 0.26 16.10 10.70
CA ALA A 162 0.03 16.62 12.04
C ALA A 162 -0.81 15.58 12.76
N ASN A 163 -0.22 14.73 13.59
CA ASN A 163 -0.88 13.62 14.28
C ASN A 163 -1.40 12.50 13.36
N GLY A 164 -0.68 12.18 12.34
CA GLY A 164 -1.18 11.37 11.25
C GLY A 164 -1.54 12.24 10.06
N TYR A 165 -2.36 11.73 9.18
CA TYR A 165 -2.75 12.38 7.94
C TYR A 165 -4.08 13.10 8.12
N THR A 166 -4.27 14.25 7.49
CA THR A 166 -5.56 14.94 7.51
C THR A 166 -6.59 14.24 6.63
N ALA A 167 -7.82 14.17 7.08
CA ALA A 167 -8.88 13.29 6.58
C ALA A 167 -9.39 13.56 5.14
N ASN A 168 -8.97 14.47 4.33
CA ASN A 168 -9.61 14.75 3.05
C ASN A 168 -8.70 15.11 1.88
N SER A 169 -7.42 15.28 2.08
CA SER A 169 -6.44 15.40 1.00
C SER A 169 -5.04 15.25 1.56
N GLY A 170 -4.15 14.64 0.79
CA GLY A 170 -2.77 14.42 1.18
C GLY A 170 -2.60 13.34 2.24
N ASN A 171 -3.39 12.28 2.19
CA ASN A 171 -3.30 11.10 3.06
C ASN A 171 -2.58 9.93 2.36
N ILE A 172 -2.52 8.78 3.03
CA ILE A 172 -1.87 7.57 2.49
C ILE A 172 -2.57 7.04 1.23
N ASP A 173 -3.89 7.24 1.09
CA ASP A 173 -4.62 6.82 -0.11
C ASP A 173 -4.17 7.62 -1.34
N ASP A 174 -3.79 8.89 -1.14
CA ASP A 174 -3.24 9.70 -2.22
C ASP A 174 -1.85 9.20 -2.64
N LEU A 175 -0.99 8.77 -1.68
CA LEU A 175 0.27 8.10 -2.01
C LEU A 175 0.03 6.84 -2.83
N ALA A 176 -0.93 6.01 -2.42
CA ALA A 176 -1.30 4.80 -3.15
C ALA A 176 -1.83 5.11 -4.56
N ARG A 177 -2.57 6.22 -4.73
CA ARG A 177 -3.05 6.70 -6.04
C ARG A 177 -1.92 7.12 -6.98
N PHE A 178 -0.80 7.63 -6.44
CA PHE A 178 0.43 7.86 -7.20
C PHE A 178 1.24 6.57 -7.44
N GLY A 179 0.86 5.46 -6.81
CA GLY A 179 1.60 4.20 -6.85
C GLY A 179 2.85 4.19 -5.98
N PHE A 180 2.91 5.06 -4.96
CA PHE A 180 4.04 5.17 -4.05
C PHE A 180 3.67 4.68 -2.65
N ASN A 181 4.70 4.27 -1.91
CA ASN A 181 4.66 4.19 -0.46
C ASN A 181 5.33 5.43 0.12
N GLU A 182 5.03 5.73 1.38
CA GLU A 182 5.75 6.78 2.08
C GLU A 182 7.22 6.36 2.28
N VAL A 183 8.13 7.29 2.00
CA VAL A 183 9.57 7.14 2.22
C VAL A 183 10.03 8.38 2.97
N ASP A 184 10.30 8.24 4.26
CA ASP A 184 10.75 9.35 5.09
C ASP A 184 12.26 9.62 4.94
N SER A 185 12.82 10.46 5.81
CA SER A 185 14.22 10.88 5.74
C SER A 185 15.26 9.77 5.99
N SER A 186 14.86 8.57 6.35
CA SER A 186 15.73 7.54 6.91
C SER A 186 15.84 6.26 6.08
N THR A 187 15.44 6.22 4.84
CA THR A 187 15.37 4.97 4.07
C THR A 187 14.24 4.01 4.50
N ILE A 188 13.36 4.43 5.39
CA ILE A 188 12.21 3.62 5.81
C ILE A 188 11.11 3.75 4.77
N ILE A 189 10.63 2.61 4.28
CA ILE A 189 9.43 2.52 3.45
C ILE A 189 8.27 2.10 4.35
N ARG A 190 7.24 2.94 4.46
CA ARG A 190 6.04 2.65 5.22
C ARG A 190 4.95 2.11 4.30
N SER A 191 4.33 0.98 4.68
CA SER A 191 3.19 0.43 3.93
C SER A 191 1.90 1.21 4.26
N ASP A 192 0.87 0.98 3.45
CA ASP A 192 -0.52 1.18 3.86
C ASP A 192 -0.91 0.21 4.99
N LEU A 193 -2.14 0.33 5.54
CA LEU A 193 -2.67 -0.61 6.51
C LEU A 193 -2.60 -2.04 5.97
N VAL A 194 -2.14 -2.98 6.79
CA VAL A 194 -2.10 -4.36 6.35
C VAL A 194 -3.50 -4.93 6.16
N SER A 195 -3.69 -5.72 5.12
CA SER A 195 -4.95 -6.42 4.88
C SER A 195 -5.26 -7.44 5.99
N SER A 196 -6.55 -7.77 6.16
CA SER A 196 -7.02 -8.78 7.12
C SER A 196 -6.66 -10.23 6.75
N ASN A 197 -5.94 -10.45 5.67
CA ASN A 197 -5.48 -11.77 5.24
C ASN A 197 -4.08 -12.09 5.79
N THR A 198 -3.86 -13.34 6.19
CA THR A 198 -2.52 -13.86 6.48
C THR A 198 -1.72 -13.99 5.18
N LEU A 199 -0.39 -13.87 5.27
CA LEU A 199 0.47 -14.23 4.16
C LEU A 199 0.47 -15.75 3.98
N THR A 200 0.38 -16.20 2.74
CA THR A 200 0.51 -17.60 2.34
C THR A 200 1.49 -17.69 1.17
N THR A 201 2.03 -18.86 0.94
CA THR A 201 2.97 -19.10 -0.18
C THR A 201 2.36 -18.88 -1.55
N SER A 202 1.00 -18.94 -1.66
CA SER A 202 0.29 -18.67 -2.90
C SER A 202 0.25 -17.19 -3.30
N HIS A 203 0.63 -16.27 -2.42
CA HIS A 203 0.69 -14.85 -2.76
C HIS A 203 1.91 -14.46 -3.62
N ASP A 204 2.92 -15.33 -3.73
CA ASP A 204 4.16 -15.15 -4.52
C ASP A 204 4.82 -13.77 -4.34
N ILE A 205 4.84 -13.29 -3.10
CA ILE A 205 5.49 -12.02 -2.74
C ILE A 205 7.00 -12.26 -2.63
N LYS A 206 7.79 -11.40 -3.26
CA LYS A 206 9.25 -11.43 -3.20
C LYS A 206 9.82 -10.11 -2.72
N ILE A 207 10.90 -10.19 -1.97
CA ILE A 207 11.75 -9.05 -1.58
C ILE A 207 13.15 -9.36 -2.12
N ASN A 208 13.68 -8.50 -3.00
CA ASN A 208 14.96 -8.70 -3.68
C ASN A 208 15.09 -10.13 -4.27
N ASP A 209 14.05 -10.55 -5.01
CA ASP A 209 13.91 -11.85 -5.65
C ASP A 209 13.82 -13.08 -4.70
N ILE A 210 13.82 -12.87 -3.40
CA ILE A 210 13.63 -13.93 -2.40
C ILE A 210 12.15 -14.01 -2.03
N SER A 211 11.57 -15.21 -2.15
CA SER A 211 10.16 -15.47 -1.85
C SER A 211 9.87 -15.33 -0.35
N LEU A 212 8.80 -14.64 -0.03
CA LEU A 212 8.29 -14.46 1.32
C LEU A 212 7.49 -15.69 1.77
N GLY A 213 7.69 -16.14 3.01
CA GLY A 213 6.94 -17.22 3.63
C GLY A 213 5.56 -16.79 4.15
N THR A 214 4.98 -17.65 4.99
CA THR A 214 3.68 -17.43 5.61
C THR A 214 3.79 -16.55 6.86
N SER A 215 2.74 -15.80 7.21
CA SER A 215 2.62 -15.12 8.49
C SER A 215 1.70 -15.90 9.46
N SER A 216 1.96 -15.83 10.75
CA SER A 216 1.14 -16.51 11.78
C SER A 216 -0.24 -15.88 11.96
N SER A 217 -0.40 -14.62 11.61
CA SER A 217 -1.68 -13.89 11.62
C SER A 217 -1.70 -12.78 10.55
N SER A 218 -2.82 -12.04 10.49
CA SER A 218 -2.98 -10.92 9.56
C SER A 218 -2.38 -9.60 10.06
N SER A 219 -1.91 -9.50 11.31
CA SER A 219 -1.37 -8.26 11.88
C SER A 219 -0.07 -7.82 11.20
N ALA A 220 0.24 -6.53 11.27
CA ALA A 220 1.52 -6.00 10.79
C ALA A 220 2.70 -6.64 11.53
N ALA A 221 2.57 -6.87 12.84
CA ALA A 221 3.55 -7.59 13.65
C ALA A 221 3.90 -8.98 13.07
N ALA A 222 2.89 -9.79 12.77
CA ALA A 222 3.11 -11.15 12.25
C ALA A 222 3.70 -11.14 10.84
N LYS A 223 3.32 -10.19 10.01
CA LYS A 223 3.87 -10.02 8.66
C LYS A 223 5.30 -9.50 8.70
N ALA A 224 5.63 -8.58 9.61
CA ALA A 224 7.00 -8.11 9.82
C ALA A 224 7.92 -9.26 10.27
N ILE A 225 7.45 -10.13 11.17
CA ILE A 225 8.18 -11.34 11.56
C ILE A 225 8.46 -12.24 10.35
N ALA A 226 7.45 -12.48 9.50
CA ALA A 226 7.62 -13.27 8.28
C ALA A 226 8.67 -12.68 7.33
N ILE A 227 8.69 -11.35 7.14
CA ILE A 227 9.71 -10.66 6.36
C ILE A 227 11.10 -10.85 6.99
N ASN A 228 11.21 -10.71 8.29
CA ASN A 228 12.49 -10.86 8.99
C ASN A 228 13.08 -12.27 8.93
N THR A 229 12.30 -13.31 8.63
CA THR A 229 12.84 -14.66 8.42
C THR A 229 13.79 -14.75 7.23
N ILE A 230 13.67 -13.84 6.27
CA ILE A 230 14.51 -13.79 5.06
C ILE A 230 15.45 -12.57 5.04
N SER A 231 15.54 -11.82 6.13
CA SER A 231 16.32 -10.57 6.20
C SER A 231 17.81 -10.77 5.88
N SER A 232 18.41 -11.87 6.29
CA SER A 232 19.81 -12.19 5.99
C SER A 232 20.10 -12.38 4.50
N SER A 233 19.10 -12.76 3.71
CA SER A 233 19.21 -12.95 2.26
C SER A 233 18.77 -11.71 1.47
N THR A 234 17.88 -10.91 2.04
CA THR A 234 17.32 -9.73 1.37
C THR A 234 18.02 -8.44 1.75
N ASN A 235 18.76 -8.41 2.87
CA ASN A 235 19.25 -7.21 3.54
C ASN A 235 18.12 -6.19 3.84
N VAL A 236 16.87 -6.66 4.00
CA VAL A 236 15.72 -5.86 4.38
C VAL A 236 15.21 -6.36 5.72
N THR A 237 15.03 -5.45 6.67
CA THR A 237 14.35 -5.71 7.94
C THR A 237 12.98 -5.07 7.96
N ALA A 238 12.07 -5.62 8.76
CA ALA A 238 10.72 -5.11 8.92
C ALA A 238 10.38 -4.92 10.39
N SER A 239 9.69 -3.84 10.70
CA SER A 239 8.98 -3.63 11.97
C SER A 239 7.51 -3.36 11.71
N GLY A 240 6.68 -3.58 12.72
CA GLY A 240 5.28 -3.17 12.68
C GLY A 240 5.09 -1.87 13.44
N ASP A 241 4.03 -1.16 13.13
CA ASP A 241 3.55 0.02 13.83
C ASP A 241 2.02 0.05 13.77
N ASN A 242 1.35 0.38 14.86
CA ASN A 242 -0.09 0.59 14.87
C ASN A 242 -0.42 1.73 15.82
N LEU A 243 -1.21 2.66 15.33
CA LEU A 243 -1.58 3.87 16.05
C LEU A 243 -3.05 4.17 15.83
N VAL A 244 -3.76 4.43 16.93
CA VAL A 244 -5.17 4.86 16.91
C VAL A 244 -5.30 6.11 17.75
N THR A 245 -5.82 7.18 17.18
CA THR A 245 -6.16 8.41 17.91
C THR A 245 -7.67 8.46 18.13
N PHE A 246 -8.11 8.91 19.29
CA PHE A 246 -9.54 8.94 19.67
C PHE A 246 -9.82 9.98 20.75
N SER A 247 -11.10 10.27 20.96
CA SER A 247 -11.58 11.09 22.07
C SER A 247 -12.60 10.33 22.90
N ILE A 248 -12.72 10.65 24.19
CA ILE A 248 -13.63 10.01 25.13
C ILE A 248 -14.68 11.01 25.62
N ASN A 249 -15.94 10.59 25.56
CA ASN A 249 -17.02 11.29 26.26
C ASN A 249 -17.06 10.82 27.72
N TYR A 250 -16.45 11.59 28.60
CA TYR A 250 -16.35 11.21 30.02
C TYR A 250 -17.69 11.15 30.76
N SER A 251 -18.70 11.88 30.32
CA SER A 251 -20.03 11.81 30.93
C SER A 251 -20.71 10.47 30.65
N GLU A 252 -20.55 9.93 29.46
CA GLU A 252 -21.03 8.61 29.08
C GLU A 252 -20.14 7.49 29.66
N ALA A 253 -18.83 7.68 29.68
CA ALA A 253 -17.87 6.72 30.22
C ALA A 253 -18.15 6.38 31.67
N SER A 254 -18.52 7.37 32.47
CA SER A 254 -18.89 7.18 33.90
C SER A 254 -20.19 6.38 34.08
N THR A 255 -21.09 6.42 33.10
CA THR A 255 -22.39 5.72 33.14
C THR A 255 -22.29 4.28 32.63
N VAL A 256 -21.49 4.05 31.61
CA VAL A 256 -21.37 2.73 30.93
C VAL A 256 -20.41 1.78 31.67
N GLY A 257 -19.47 2.30 32.45
CA GLY A 257 -18.56 1.49 33.28
C GLY A 257 -17.66 0.57 32.48
N SER A 258 -17.61 -0.72 32.82
CA SER A 258 -16.69 -1.71 32.31
C SER A 258 -17.10 -2.36 30.96
N ASN A 259 -18.01 -1.74 30.20
CA ASN A 259 -18.48 -2.29 28.92
C ASN A 259 -17.54 -2.00 27.72
N ILE A 260 -16.37 -1.47 27.99
CA ILE A 260 -15.34 -1.18 26.98
C ILE A 260 -14.24 -2.22 27.12
N SER A 261 -13.80 -2.77 26.00
CA SER A 261 -12.63 -3.64 25.99
C SER A 261 -11.65 -3.26 24.88
N ILE A 262 -10.38 -3.42 25.18
CA ILE A 262 -9.27 -3.30 24.22
C ILE A 262 -8.60 -4.67 24.13
N ASN A 263 -8.54 -5.26 22.95
CA ASN A 263 -8.05 -6.62 22.70
C ASN A 263 -8.65 -7.65 23.66
N GLY A 264 -9.96 -7.52 23.95
CA GLY A 264 -10.71 -8.41 24.83
C GLY A 264 -10.52 -8.14 26.34
N ASN A 265 -9.63 -7.23 26.73
CA ASN A 265 -9.43 -6.85 28.13
C ASN A 265 -10.39 -5.71 28.49
N ALA A 266 -11.23 -5.95 29.49
CA ALA A 266 -12.19 -4.96 29.96
C ALA A 266 -11.48 -3.79 30.66
N ILE A 267 -11.83 -2.58 30.28
CA ILE A 267 -11.31 -1.35 30.89
C ILE A 267 -12.41 -0.70 31.73
N ASN A 268 -12.10 -0.43 32.98
CA ASN A 268 -13.03 0.24 33.87
C ASN A 268 -12.88 1.76 33.81
N PHE A 269 -13.87 2.44 33.25
CA PHE A 269 -13.93 3.89 33.12
C PHE A 269 -14.87 4.56 34.12
N SER A 270 -15.46 3.82 35.11
CA SER A 270 -16.50 4.35 36.00
C SER A 270 -16.06 5.54 36.87
N SER A 271 -14.77 5.71 37.08
CA SER A 271 -14.19 6.84 37.84
C SER A 271 -13.31 7.74 37.00
N VAL A 272 -13.31 7.54 35.67
CA VAL A 272 -12.46 8.31 34.75
C VAL A 272 -13.18 9.56 34.31
N THR A 273 -12.57 10.72 34.54
CA THR A 273 -13.17 12.04 34.24
C THR A 273 -12.33 12.89 33.30
N ASN A 274 -11.17 12.40 32.88
CA ASN A 274 -10.24 13.11 31.99
C ASN A 274 -9.26 12.14 31.32
N ASP A 275 -8.49 12.65 30.36
CA ASP A 275 -7.53 11.89 29.55
C ASP A 275 -6.45 11.21 30.40
N SER A 276 -5.93 11.88 31.43
CA SER A 276 -4.92 11.29 32.32
C SER A 276 -5.46 10.06 33.08
N GLY A 277 -6.72 10.13 33.52
CA GLY A 277 -7.41 8.98 34.14
C GLY A 277 -7.63 7.84 33.14
N ALA A 278 -8.00 8.17 31.89
CA ALA A 278 -8.17 7.19 30.82
C ALA A 278 -6.87 6.47 30.49
N ILE A 279 -5.78 7.22 30.30
CA ILE A 279 -4.43 6.67 30.08
C ILE A 279 -4.03 5.73 31.21
N THR A 280 -4.25 6.16 32.46
CA THR A 280 -3.94 5.33 33.64
C THR A 280 -4.76 4.04 33.65
N ALA A 281 -6.07 4.11 33.37
CA ALA A 281 -6.95 2.95 33.36
C ALA A 281 -6.54 1.94 32.27
N ILE A 282 -6.23 2.42 31.08
CA ILE A 282 -5.82 1.57 29.95
C ILE A 282 -4.45 0.93 30.24
N ASN A 283 -3.46 1.71 30.65
CA ASN A 283 -2.10 1.20 30.88
C ASN A 283 -2.02 0.22 32.05
N ASN A 284 -2.85 0.42 33.09
CA ASN A 284 -2.95 -0.52 34.21
C ASN A 284 -3.58 -1.88 33.81
N ALA A 285 -4.34 -1.92 32.73
CA ALA A 285 -4.88 -3.17 32.21
C ALA A 285 -3.81 -4.07 31.54
N SER A 286 -2.61 -3.55 31.30
CA SER A 286 -1.44 -4.28 30.77
C SER A 286 -1.75 -5.11 29.52
N ILE A 287 -2.24 -4.47 28.47
CA ILE A 287 -2.76 -5.11 27.25
C ILE A 287 -1.62 -5.34 26.25
N GLY A 288 -0.87 -6.41 26.43
CA GLY A 288 0.24 -6.73 25.52
C GLY A 288 1.26 -5.59 25.43
N ASP A 289 1.56 -5.13 24.20
CA ASP A 289 2.43 -3.99 23.94
C ASP A 289 1.65 -2.68 23.65
N ILE A 290 0.35 -2.66 23.92
CA ILE A 290 -0.49 -1.48 23.74
C ILE A 290 -0.25 -0.48 24.87
N ILE A 291 0.09 0.75 24.48
CA ILE A 291 0.32 1.86 25.40
C ILE A 291 -0.62 3.00 25.04
N ALA A 292 -1.33 3.52 26.03
CA ALA A 292 -2.10 4.75 25.92
C ALA A 292 -1.24 5.96 26.30
N SER A 293 -1.35 7.03 25.53
CA SER A 293 -0.67 8.31 25.78
C SER A 293 -1.48 9.46 25.16
N THR A 294 -0.98 10.68 25.25
CA THR A 294 -1.44 11.80 24.44
C THR A 294 -0.43 12.09 23.32
N ASN A 295 -0.94 12.47 22.14
CA ASN A 295 -0.09 12.96 21.06
C ASN A 295 0.33 14.44 21.28
N SER A 296 1.07 15.00 20.34
CA SER A 296 1.55 16.40 20.41
C SER A 296 0.43 17.46 20.38
N SER A 297 -0.77 17.07 19.91
CA SER A 297 -1.96 17.94 19.90
C SER A 297 -2.81 17.77 21.16
N GLY A 298 -2.42 16.88 22.08
CA GLY A 298 -3.15 16.60 23.32
C GLY A 298 -4.30 15.61 23.14
N GLU A 299 -4.41 14.92 21.99
CA GLU A 299 -5.42 13.90 21.76
C GLU A 299 -4.96 12.54 22.32
N LEU A 300 -5.91 11.74 22.81
CA LEU A 300 -5.63 10.38 23.26
C LEU A 300 -5.23 9.49 22.09
N GLN A 301 -4.22 8.65 22.32
CA GLN A 301 -3.80 7.65 21.36
C GLN A 301 -3.49 6.31 22.02
N LEU A 302 -3.75 5.22 21.28
CA LEU A 302 -3.24 3.88 21.58
C LEU A 302 -2.15 3.56 20.56
N ALA A 303 -1.02 3.06 21.02
CA ALA A 303 0.08 2.65 20.17
C ALA A 303 0.49 1.21 20.47
N SER A 304 0.76 0.43 19.42
CA SER A 304 1.46 -0.85 19.48
C SER A 304 2.73 -0.75 18.67
N ALA A 305 3.87 -0.73 19.34
CA ALA A 305 5.18 -0.60 18.69
C ALA A 305 5.58 -1.86 17.90
N SER A 306 4.93 -2.98 18.12
CA SER A 306 5.11 -4.19 17.30
C SER A 306 4.23 -4.21 16.05
N GLY A 307 3.22 -3.33 15.96
CA GLY A 307 2.20 -3.38 14.92
C GLY A 307 1.14 -4.47 15.13
N ALA A 308 0.92 -4.89 16.38
CA ALA A 308 -0.19 -5.77 16.72
C ALA A 308 -1.53 -5.08 16.42
N ASP A 309 -2.54 -5.89 16.08
CA ASP A 309 -3.89 -5.36 15.88
C ASP A 309 -4.44 -4.77 17.17
N ILE A 310 -5.11 -3.62 17.08
CA ILE A 310 -5.81 -2.98 18.20
C ILE A 310 -7.30 -3.15 17.96
N THR A 311 -7.95 -4.00 18.77
CA THR A 311 -9.39 -4.20 18.71
C THR A 311 -10.04 -3.40 19.83
N ILE A 312 -10.91 -2.46 19.49
CA ILE A 312 -11.73 -1.74 20.45
C ILE A 312 -13.17 -2.24 20.31
N ALA A 313 -13.76 -2.67 21.41
CA ALA A 313 -15.15 -3.08 21.45
C ALA A 313 -15.87 -2.40 22.61
N GLN A 314 -17.13 -2.02 22.37
CA GLN A 314 -18.03 -1.49 23.38
C GLN A 314 -19.38 -2.18 23.27
N SER A 315 -20.04 -2.45 24.42
CA SER A 315 -21.38 -2.99 24.47
C SER A 315 -22.30 -1.99 25.18
N GLY A 316 -23.53 -1.84 24.70
CA GLY A 316 -24.50 -0.89 25.22
C GLY A 316 -24.71 0.32 24.33
N THR A 317 -25.27 1.40 24.87
CA THR A 317 -25.54 2.63 24.13
C THR A 317 -24.22 3.28 23.71
N LEU A 318 -24.07 3.51 22.41
CA LEU A 318 -22.91 4.12 21.80
C LEU A 318 -22.77 5.57 22.26
N GLY A 319 -21.63 5.95 22.81
CA GLY A 319 -21.41 7.33 23.20
C GLY A 319 -20.12 7.59 23.99
N VAL A 320 -19.45 6.54 24.46
CA VAL A 320 -18.24 6.73 25.29
C VAL A 320 -17.08 7.24 24.44
N PHE A 321 -16.93 6.68 23.27
CA PHE A 321 -15.96 7.17 22.31
C PHE A 321 -16.68 8.09 21.33
N ASN A 322 -16.58 9.39 21.57
CA ASN A 322 -17.15 10.39 20.69
C ASN A 322 -16.38 10.48 19.37
N GLU A 323 -17.15 10.46 18.31
CA GLU A 323 -16.84 10.98 16.98
C GLU A 323 -15.38 10.84 16.53
N GLY A 324 -15.12 9.73 15.88
CA GLY A 324 -13.93 9.64 15.01
C GLY A 324 -12.69 9.08 15.69
N TYR A 325 -12.54 7.78 15.58
CA TYR A 325 -11.21 7.20 15.63
C TYR A 325 -10.46 7.60 14.37
N VAL A 326 -9.19 7.87 14.53
CA VAL A 326 -8.28 8.06 13.42
C VAL A 326 -7.27 6.92 13.48
N ASP A 327 -7.21 6.12 12.43
CA ASP A 327 -6.25 5.02 12.32
C ASP A 327 -4.84 5.50 11.97
N ALA A 328 -3.90 4.58 11.83
CA ALA A 328 -2.51 4.91 11.54
C ALA A 328 -2.30 5.61 10.20
N THR A 329 -3.27 5.61 9.29
CA THR A 329 -3.23 6.32 8.01
C THR A 329 -3.89 7.70 8.06
N GLY A 330 -4.51 8.04 9.18
CA GLY A 330 -5.28 9.27 9.35
C GLY A 330 -6.72 9.19 8.87
N ALA A 331 -7.22 8.00 8.51
CA ALA A 331 -8.60 7.81 8.13
C ALA A 331 -9.52 7.82 9.35
N SER A 332 -10.63 8.57 9.26
CA SER A 332 -11.66 8.61 10.31
C SER A 332 -12.53 7.34 10.26
N ILE A 333 -12.63 6.66 11.39
CA ILE A 333 -13.41 5.43 11.57
C ILE A 333 -14.55 5.68 12.54
N THR A 334 -15.77 5.37 12.14
CA THR A 334 -16.93 5.37 13.03
C THR A 334 -17.11 3.99 13.64
N LEU A 335 -17.06 3.89 14.98
CA LEU A 335 -17.32 2.64 15.70
C LEU A 335 -18.81 2.31 15.76
N ALA A 336 -19.17 1.14 15.26
CA ALA A 336 -20.50 0.56 15.51
C ALA A 336 -20.51 -0.11 16.91
N SER A 337 -19.97 -1.32 17.04
CA SER A 337 -19.88 -2.06 18.32
C SER A 337 -18.47 -2.59 18.58
N SER A 338 -17.73 -2.88 17.52
CA SER A 338 -16.34 -3.33 17.58
C SER A 338 -15.64 -3.00 16.29
N HIS A 339 -14.35 -2.65 16.38
CA HIS A 339 -13.49 -2.42 15.22
C HIS A 339 -12.08 -2.93 15.50
N ILE A 340 -11.44 -3.45 14.44
CA ILE A 340 -10.05 -3.89 14.47
C ILE A 340 -9.22 -2.88 13.67
N PHE A 341 -8.40 -2.12 14.37
CA PHE A 341 -7.44 -1.22 13.76
C PHE A 341 -6.20 -2.01 13.36
N LYS A 342 -5.86 -1.95 12.10
CA LYS A 342 -4.69 -2.61 11.51
C LYS A 342 -3.48 -1.71 11.58
N GLY A 343 -2.32 -2.30 11.72
CA GLY A 343 -1.05 -1.59 11.67
C GLY A 343 -0.47 -1.48 10.27
N GLN A 344 0.66 -0.83 10.20
CA GLN A 344 1.52 -0.66 9.02
C GLN A 344 2.82 -1.44 9.19
N ILE A 345 3.48 -1.76 8.07
CA ILE A 345 4.83 -2.36 8.05
C ILE A 345 5.81 -1.28 7.63
N LEU A 346 6.91 -1.21 8.36
CA LEU A 346 8.05 -0.36 8.05
C LEU A 346 9.18 -1.26 7.56
N LEU A 347 9.67 -1.02 6.35
CA LEU A 347 10.83 -1.71 5.78
C LEU A 347 12.06 -0.80 5.85
N THR A 348 13.18 -1.38 6.25
CA THR A 348 14.47 -0.68 6.37
C THR A 348 15.57 -1.45 5.66
#